data_dfeb4edc35ddaae9cdea5c03e8a1541d
#
_entry.id   dfeb4edc35ddaae9cdea5c03e8a1541d
#
_cell.length_a   1.000
_cell.length_b   1.000
_cell.length_c   1.000
_cell.angle_alpha   90.00
_cell.angle_beta   90.00
_cell.angle_gamma   90.00
#
_symmetry.space_group_name_H-M   'P 1'
#
loop_
_entity.id
_entity.type
_entity.pdbx_description
1 polymer ?
#
loop_
_entity_poly.entity_id
_entity_poly.type
_entity_poly.pdbx_seq_one_letter_code
_entity_poly.pdbx_strand_id
1 'polypeptide(L)'
;MEASGLKGDYCPVAVSYADSPDGPWTPTNEIVIPNGPEGAWDQYAIHDPYPLVHNGKIYLYYKSAFNRPGNVWVAGGLAIADHPLGPFKKHPLNPVLNSGHEVTLFPFKEGVAAIVAKDGNEHFTIQYAKDWVNFEIASITEMVPIATGPFVPDAFTNTSDGRGITWGLCHFVNAGQYGVNQHSILARFDCDLSLDVDDPTMKATGIWQAPNIYFQQGLNNLQRERIENQNKLLQK
;
A
#
# COMPACT_ATOMS: atom_id res chain seq x y z
N MET A 1 -10.90 5.66 14.19
CA MET A 1 -9.70 5.60 15.06
C MET A 1 -8.91 4.40 14.56
N GLU A 2 -7.73 4.61 14.04
CA GLU A 2 -6.87 3.49 13.64
C GLU A 2 -6.48 2.70 14.89
N ALA A 3 -6.62 1.38 14.82
CA ALA A 3 -6.14 0.53 15.91
C ALA A 3 -4.62 0.63 15.97
N SER A 4 -4.07 0.76 17.17
CA SER A 4 -2.64 1.05 17.35
C SER A 4 -1.72 -0.16 17.19
N GLY A 5 -2.29 -1.35 16.97
CA GLY A 5 -1.55 -2.62 17.00
C GLY A 5 -1.06 -3.01 18.40
N LEU A 6 -1.50 -2.31 19.43
CA LEU A 6 -1.16 -2.62 20.81
C LEU A 6 -1.99 -3.79 21.34
N LYS A 7 -1.50 -4.39 22.41
CA LYS A 7 -2.23 -5.46 23.12
C LYS A 7 -3.63 -4.95 23.51
N GLY A 8 -4.65 -5.62 23.01
CA GLY A 8 -6.06 -5.26 23.21
C GLY A 8 -6.74 -4.61 22.00
N ASP A 9 -5.98 -4.16 21.00
CA ASP A 9 -6.54 -3.62 19.76
C ASP A 9 -6.84 -4.75 18.78
N TYR A 10 -7.92 -5.45 18.99
CA TYR A 10 -8.38 -6.49 18.08
C TYR A 10 -9.28 -5.87 17.00
N CYS A 11 -8.79 -5.86 15.77
CA CYS A 11 -9.51 -5.32 14.63
C CYS A 11 -9.42 -6.31 13.45
N PRO A 12 -10.37 -7.25 13.34
CA PRO A 12 -10.44 -8.17 12.21
C PRO A 12 -11.06 -7.48 10.99
N VAL A 13 -10.98 -8.12 9.81
CA VAL A 13 -11.64 -7.66 8.60
C VAL A 13 -13.01 -8.30 8.47
N ALA A 14 -14.02 -7.47 8.23
CA ALA A 14 -15.38 -7.87 7.87
C ALA A 14 -15.75 -7.29 6.49
N VAL A 15 -16.87 -7.74 5.91
CA VAL A 15 -17.33 -7.32 4.59
C VAL A 15 -18.77 -6.81 4.65
N SER A 16 -19.00 -5.73 3.92
CA SER A 16 -20.34 -5.30 3.52
C SER A 16 -20.41 -5.28 1.99
N TYR A 17 -21.57 -5.54 1.44
CA TYR A 17 -21.79 -5.53 0.00
C TYR A 17 -23.02 -4.74 -0.39
N ALA A 18 -23.06 -4.27 -1.63
CA ALA A 18 -24.20 -3.59 -2.24
C ALA A 18 -24.19 -3.84 -3.75
N ASP A 19 -25.35 -3.68 -4.38
CA ASP A 19 -25.47 -3.79 -5.85
C ASP A 19 -25.03 -2.50 -6.56
N SER A 20 -24.84 -1.42 -5.82
CA SER A 20 -24.39 -0.11 -6.31
C SER A 20 -23.47 0.56 -5.28
N PRO A 21 -22.50 1.38 -5.72
CA PRO A 21 -21.69 2.20 -4.82
C PRO A 21 -22.50 3.09 -3.88
N ASP A 22 -23.69 3.51 -4.31
CA ASP A 22 -24.61 4.32 -3.50
C ASP A 22 -25.35 3.51 -2.44
N GLY A 23 -25.20 2.19 -2.44
CA GLY A 23 -25.89 1.29 -1.51
C GLY A 23 -27.32 0.95 -1.95
N PRO A 24 -28.18 0.49 -1.01
CA PRO A 24 -27.87 0.30 0.42
C PRO A 24 -26.82 -0.79 0.66
N TRP A 25 -25.93 -0.55 1.61
CA TRP A 25 -24.89 -1.52 2.00
C TRP A 25 -25.42 -2.52 3.02
N THR A 26 -25.21 -3.79 2.76
CA THR A 26 -25.61 -4.89 3.64
C THR A 26 -24.37 -5.44 4.34
N PRO A 27 -24.24 -5.29 5.68
CA PRO A 27 -23.18 -5.93 6.43
C PRO A 27 -23.43 -7.42 6.52
N THR A 28 -22.41 -8.24 6.31
CA THR A 28 -22.51 -9.70 6.48
C THR A 28 -22.49 -10.11 7.96
N ASN A 29 -21.98 -9.26 8.84
CA ASN A 29 -21.69 -9.57 10.25
C ASN A 29 -20.70 -10.75 10.45
N GLU A 30 -20.00 -11.11 9.40
CA GLU A 30 -19.01 -12.18 9.41
C GLU A 30 -17.59 -11.61 9.33
N ILE A 31 -16.69 -12.16 10.13
CA ILE A 31 -15.27 -11.87 10.06
C ILE A 31 -14.68 -12.72 8.94
N VAL A 32 -14.15 -12.07 7.91
CA VAL A 32 -13.54 -12.75 6.75
C VAL A 32 -12.04 -12.99 6.94
N ILE A 33 -11.35 -12.11 7.67
CA ILE A 33 -9.97 -12.35 8.12
C ILE A 33 -9.92 -12.14 9.63
N PRO A 34 -9.86 -13.23 10.43
CA PRO A 34 -9.71 -13.12 11.87
C PRO A 34 -8.27 -12.73 12.24
N ASN A 35 -8.13 -12.15 13.44
CA ASN A 35 -6.81 -11.97 14.05
C ASN A 35 -6.08 -13.31 14.17
N GLY A 36 -4.76 -13.28 14.15
CA GLY A 36 -3.93 -14.44 14.42
C GLY A 36 -4.03 -14.89 15.88
N PRO A 37 -3.59 -16.12 16.18
CA PRO A 37 -3.52 -16.61 17.55
C PRO A 37 -2.49 -15.82 18.37
N GLU A 38 -2.50 -16.05 19.68
CA GLU A 38 -1.55 -15.42 20.60
C GLU A 38 -0.09 -15.66 20.15
N GLY A 39 0.70 -14.59 20.07
CA GLY A 39 2.08 -14.63 19.64
C GLY A 39 2.28 -14.56 18.12
N ALA A 40 1.21 -14.65 17.32
CA ALA A 40 1.30 -14.47 15.87
C ALA A 40 1.59 -12.99 15.51
N TRP A 41 2.22 -12.80 14.37
CA TRP A 41 2.56 -11.46 13.86
C TRP A 41 1.32 -10.59 13.59
N ASP A 42 0.17 -11.21 13.30
CA ASP A 42 -1.12 -10.58 13.01
C ASP A 42 -2.16 -10.83 14.12
N GLN A 43 -1.70 -10.99 15.34
CA GLN A 43 -2.52 -11.21 16.52
C GLN A 43 -3.46 -10.04 16.81
N TYR A 44 -2.99 -8.82 16.58
CA TYR A 44 -3.73 -7.59 16.90
C TYR A 44 -4.44 -7.02 15.70
N ALA A 45 -4.41 -5.71 15.53
CA ALA A 45 -5.12 -5.02 14.48
C ALA A 45 -4.72 -5.49 13.07
N ILE A 46 -5.71 -5.83 12.27
CA ILE A 46 -5.57 -6.09 10.83
C ILE A 46 -6.17 -4.89 10.11
N HIS A 47 -5.35 -4.22 9.29
CA HIS A 47 -5.69 -2.97 8.62
C HIS A 47 -5.54 -3.06 7.11
N ASP A 48 -6.04 -2.02 6.44
CA ASP A 48 -5.78 -1.71 5.05
C ASP A 48 -5.99 -2.92 4.12
N PRO A 49 -7.16 -3.57 4.17
CA PRO A 49 -7.45 -4.69 3.28
C PRO A 49 -7.47 -4.20 1.82
N TYR A 50 -6.68 -4.85 0.98
CA TYR A 50 -6.51 -4.50 -0.42
C TYR A 50 -6.84 -5.70 -1.32
N PRO A 51 -8.05 -5.76 -1.90
CA PRO A 51 -8.48 -6.88 -2.74
C PRO A 51 -8.04 -6.71 -4.19
N LEU A 52 -7.57 -7.81 -4.78
CA LEU A 52 -7.30 -7.94 -6.21
C LEU A 52 -7.89 -9.26 -6.72
N VAL A 53 -8.29 -9.32 -7.97
CA VAL A 53 -8.77 -10.55 -8.60
C VAL A 53 -7.68 -11.14 -9.49
N HIS A 54 -7.39 -12.42 -9.29
CA HIS A 54 -6.43 -13.16 -10.11
C HIS A 54 -6.81 -14.65 -10.17
N ASN A 55 -6.76 -15.22 -11.37
CA ASN A 55 -7.12 -16.62 -11.63
C ASN A 55 -8.47 -17.03 -11.03
N GLY A 56 -9.48 -16.15 -11.13
CA GLY A 56 -10.82 -16.37 -10.61
C GLY A 56 -10.92 -16.38 -9.08
N LYS A 57 -9.88 -15.95 -8.37
CA LYS A 57 -9.83 -15.86 -6.91
C LYS A 57 -9.64 -14.42 -6.46
N ILE A 58 -10.02 -14.15 -5.23
CA ILE A 58 -9.77 -12.87 -4.56
C ILE A 58 -8.53 -13.01 -3.70
N TYR A 59 -7.50 -12.22 -4.03
CA TYR A 59 -6.28 -12.05 -3.26
C TYR A 59 -6.47 -10.82 -2.38
N LEU A 60 -6.66 -11.00 -1.10
CA LEU A 60 -6.85 -9.93 -0.13
C LEU A 60 -5.56 -9.74 0.66
N TYR A 61 -4.81 -8.71 0.30
CA TYR A 61 -3.65 -8.30 1.08
C TYR A 61 -4.12 -7.45 2.26
N TYR A 62 -3.40 -7.54 3.37
CA TYR A 62 -3.73 -6.82 4.59
C TYR A 62 -2.48 -6.47 5.38
N LYS A 63 -2.55 -5.41 6.14
CA LYS A 63 -1.48 -5.00 7.06
C LYS A 63 -1.75 -5.51 8.45
N SER A 64 -0.71 -5.87 9.18
CA SER A 64 -0.75 -5.98 10.63
C SER A 64 0.52 -5.42 11.25
N ALA A 65 0.39 -4.96 12.47
CA ALA A 65 1.50 -4.48 13.27
C ALA A 65 1.65 -5.37 14.50
N PHE A 66 2.85 -5.86 14.71
CA PHE A 66 3.22 -6.55 15.93
C PHE A 66 4.09 -5.64 16.79
N ASN A 67 3.53 -5.18 17.88
CA ASN A 67 4.24 -4.31 18.80
C ASN A 67 4.91 -5.13 19.89
N ARG A 68 6.23 -5.21 19.84
CA ARG A 68 7.06 -5.77 20.92
C ARG A 68 7.75 -4.63 21.66
N PRO A 69 8.03 -4.74 22.96
CA PRO A 69 8.84 -3.77 23.68
C PRO A 69 10.15 -3.48 22.92
N GLY A 70 10.32 -2.24 22.49
CA GLY A 70 11.50 -1.80 21.75
C GLY A 70 11.48 -2.01 20.24
N ASN A 71 10.44 -2.63 19.67
CA ASN A 71 10.34 -2.79 18.22
C ASN A 71 8.88 -2.89 17.76
N VAL A 72 8.53 -2.03 16.82
CA VAL A 72 7.24 -2.13 16.09
C VAL A 72 7.54 -2.73 14.72
N TRP A 73 7.02 -3.92 14.49
CA TRP A 73 7.14 -4.59 13.20
C TRP A 73 5.81 -4.51 12.45
N VAL A 74 5.83 -3.82 11.32
CA VAL A 74 4.69 -3.73 10.41
C VAL A 74 4.96 -4.61 9.21
N ALA A 75 4.02 -5.46 8.89
CA ALA A 75 4.16 -6.39 7.78
C ALA A 75 2.82 -6.58 7.03
N GLY A 76 2.91 -7.01 5.79
CA GLY A 76 1.76 -7.31 4.95
C GLY A 76 1.54 -8.80 4.79
N GLY A 77 0.30 -9.22 4.95
CA GLY A 77 -0.14 -10.60 4.73
C GLY A 77 -1.04 -10.73 3.52
N LEU A 78 -1.34 -11.97 3.19
CA LEU A 78 -2.22 -12.37 2.11
C LEU A 78 -3.23 -13.40 2.61
N ALA A 79 -4.49 -13.22 2.25
CA ALA A 79 -5.52 -14.24 2.38
C ALA A 79 -6.24 -14.40 1.03
N ILE A 80 -6.63 -15.62 0.69
CA ILE A 80 -7.19 -15.96 -0.62
C ILE A 80 -8.55 -16.62 -0.43
N ALA A 81 -9.52 -16.23 -1.27
CA ALA A 81 -10.85 -16.83 -1.34
C ALA A 81 -11.30 -17.04 -2.78
N ASP A 82 -12.25 -17.95 -2.97
CA ASP A 82 -12.92 -18.17 -4.25
C ASP A 82 -14.14 -17.24 -4.44
N HIS A 83 -14.56 -16.54 -3.37
CA HIS A 83 -15.72 -15.65 -3.39
C HIS A 83 -15.43 -14.37 -2.57
N PRO A 84 -15.95 -13.18 -2.97
CA PRO A 84 -15.71 -11.93 -2.26
C PRO A 84 -16.12 -11.93 -0.78
N LEU A 85 -17.13 -12.72 -0.44
CA LEU A 85 -17.59 -12.87 0.95
C LEU A 85 -16.83 -13.98 1.70
N GLY A 86 -15.78 -14.57 1.10
CA GLY A 86 -14.98 -15.62 1.71
C GLY A 86 -15.55 -17.04 1.52
N PRO A 87 -15.11 -18.01 2.33
CA PRO A 87 -14.12 -17.84 3.41
C PRO A 87 -12.70 -17.59 2.90
N PHE A 88 -12.04 -16.60 3.48
CA PHE A 88 -10.65 -16.30 3.18
C PHE A 88 -9.71 -17.21 3.98
N LYS A 89 -8.70 -17.75 3.30
CA LYS A 89 -7.66 -18.56 3.92
C LYS A 89 -6.35 -17.79 3.91
N LYS A 90 -5.79 -17.53 5.09
CA LYS A 90 -4.47 -16.89 5.20
C LYS A 90 -3.40 -17.74 4.53
N HIS A 91 -2.52 -17.09 3.78
CA HIS A 91 -1.45 -17.78 3.08
C HIS A 91 -0.40 -18.32 4.08
N PRO A 92 0.10 -19.55 3.91
CA PRO A 92 1.02 -20.16 4.87
C PRO A 92 2.39 -19.46 4.94
N LEU A 93 2.79 -18.71 3.92
CA LEU A 93 4.04 -17.95 3.90
C LEU A 93 3.92 -16.55 4.51
N ASN A 94 2.78 -16.20 5.11
CA ASN A 94 2.61 -14.90 5.75
C ASN A 94 3.63 -14.65 6.89
N PRO A 95 4.16 -13.43 7.01
CA PRO A 95 3.90 -12.27 6.16
C PRO A 95 4.62 -12.36 4.81
N VAL A 96 3.95 -11.92 3.73
CA VAL A 96 4.51 -11.91 2.37
C VAL A 96 5.22 -10.61 2.02
N LEU A 97 4.97 -9.54 2.75
CA LEU A 97 5.64 -8.24 2.64
C LEU A 97 6.28 -7.89 3.98
N ASN A 98 7.56 -7.53 3.97
CA ASN A 98 8.33 -7.22 5.18
C ASN A 98 8.26 -5.75 5.58
N SER A 99 7.34 -5.04 5.02
CA SER A 99 6.92 -3.67 5.33
C SER A 99 5.44 -3.59 5.10
N GLY A 100 4.80 -2.57 5.58
CA GLY A 100 3.39 -2.67 5.37
C GLY A 100 2.56 -1.47 5.75
N HIS A 101 3.12 -0.37 6.18
CA HIS A 101 2.31 0.80 6.36
C HIS A 101 2.12 1.51 5.02
N GLU A 102 0.85 1.66 4.62
CA GLU A 102 0.46 2.33 3.38
C GLU A 102 1.04 1.67 2.12
N VAL A 103 0.90 0.35 2.04
CA VAL A 103 1.25 -0.41 0.84
C VAL A 103 0.09 -0.40 -0.13
N THR A 104 0.42 -0.15 -1.38
CA THR A 104 -0.52 -0.21 -2.50
C THR A 104 -0.09 -1.27 -3.48
N LEU A 105 -1.04 -2.07 -3.96
CA LEU A 105 -0.78 -3.18 -4.86
C LEU A 105 -1.54 -3.01 -6.18
N PHE A 106 -0.95 -3.49 -7.26
CA PHE A 106 -1.59 -3.49 -8.57
C PHE A 106 -1.06 -4.63 -9.45
N PRO A 107 -1.91 -5.24 -10.28
CA PRO A 107 -1.47 -6.22 -11.27
C PRO A 107 -0.47 -5.59 -12.25
N PHE A 108 0.66 -6.25 -12.46
CA PHE A 108 1.69 -5.82 -13.38
C PHE A 108 2.33 -7.03 -14.07
N LYS A 109 2.27 -7.08 -15.41
CA LYS A 109 2.63 -8.28 -16.15
C LYS A 109 1.89 -9.51 -15.60
N GLU A 110 2.56 -10.63 -15.48
CA GLU A 110 1.99 -11.85 -14.93
C GLU A 110 1.81 -11.85 -13.40
N GLY A 111 2.34 -10.84 -12.72
CA GLY A 111 2.41 -10.77 -11.26
C GLY A 111 1.68 -9.58 -10.66
N VAL A 112 2.08 -9.23 -9.47
CA VAL A 112 1.61 -8.07 -8.72
C VAL A 112 2.78 -7.22 -8.29
N ALA A 113 2.66 -5.91 -8.47
CA ALA A 113 3.61 -4.93 -7.96
C ALA A 113 3.05 -4.26 -6.71
N ALA A 114 3.95 -3.79 -5.85
CA ALA A 114 3.63 -3.06 -4.63
C ALA A 114 4.45 -1.78 -4.53
N ILE A 115 3.79 -0.67 -4.19
CA ILE A 115 4.45 0.55 -3.72
C ILE A 115 4.50 0.50 -2.21
N VAL A 116 5.69 0.45 -1.64
CA VAL A 116 5.91 0.43 -0.20
C VAL A 116 6.36 1.81 0.24
N ALA A 117 5.42 2.59 0.75
CA ALA A 117 5.62 4.03 0.93
C ALA A 117 6.31 4.38 2.23
N LYS A 118 5.84 3.88 3.36
CA LYS A 118 6.23 4.37 4.67
C LYS A 118 6.35 3.24 5.67
N ASP A 119 7.22 3.43 6.62
CA ASP A 119 7.47 2.56 7.76
C ASP A 119 7.86 1.11 7.39
N GLY A 120 8.65 0.50 8.21
CA GLY A 120 9.19 -0.84 8.01
C GLY A 120 10.57 -0.83 7.37
N ASN A 121 11.12 -2.02 7.21
CA ASN A 121 12.51 -2.20 6.79
C ASN A 121 12.75 -1.90 5.31
N GLU A 122 11.70 -2.01 4.50
CA GLU A 122 11.79 -1.94 3.03
C GLU A 122 10.97 -0.77 2.46
N HIS A 123 10.84 0.30 3.25
CA HIS A 123 10.15 1.51 2.81
C HIS A 123 10.85 2.18 1.61
N PHE A 124 10.07 2.96 0.85
CA PHE A 124 10.52 3.61 -0.40
C PHE A 124 11.01 2.62 -1.46
N THR A 125 10.32 1.51 -1.58
CA THR A 125 10.59 0.53 -2.62
C THR A 125 9.38 0.29 -3.51
N ILE A 126 9.66 -0.08 -4.75
CA ILE A 126 8.71 -0.78 -5.61
C ILE A 126 9.10 -2.25 -5.55
N GLN A 127 8.16 -3.09 -5.19
CA GLN A 127 8.37 -4.53 -5.11
C GLN A 127 7.51 -5.25 -6.14
N TYR A 128 7.92 -6.44 -6.52
CA TYR A 128 7.22 -7.26 -7.50
C TYR A 128 7.21 -8.72 -7.09
N ALA A 129 6.05 -9.35 -7.18
CA ALA A 129 5.88 -10.79 -6.98
C ALA A 129 5.27 -11.41 -8.23
N LYS A 130 6.07 -12.16 -8.99
CA LYS A 130 5.62 -12.86 -10.18
C LYS A 130 4.50 -13.88 -9.89
N ASP A 131 4.57 -14.52 -8.74
CA ASP A 131 3.63 -15.53 -8.26
C ASP A 131 2.56 -14.98 -7.31
N TRP A 132 2.49 -13.65 -7.16
CA TRP A 132 1.55 -12.97 -6.25
C TRP A 132 1.83 -13.18 -4.76
N VAL A 133 2.94 -13.80 -4.40
CA VAL A 133 3.27 -14.20 -3.03
C VAL A 133 4.68 -13.77 -2.61
N ASN A 134 5.67 -14.06 -3.44
CA ASN A 134 7.08 -13.84 -3.12
C ASN A 134 7.54 -12.50 -3.69
N PHE A 135 7.50 -11.46 -2.87
CA PHE A 135 7.89 -10.11 -3.27
C PHE A 135 9.40 -9.93 -3.24
N GLU A 136 9.93 -9.37 -4.32
CA GLU A 136 11.32 -8.95 -4.44
C GLU A 136 11.38 -7.45 -4.71
N ILE A 137 12.41 -6.78 -4.19
CA ILE A 137 12.63 -5.36 -4.44
C ILE A 137 13.02 -5.18 -5.90
N ALA A 138 12.14 -4.57 -6.69
CA ALA A 138 12.36 -4.26 -8.09
C ALA A 138 13.04 -2.90 -8.27
N SER A 139 12.76 -1.94 -7.39
CA SER A 139 13.35 -0.61 -7.42
C SER A 139 13.42 -0.01 -6.02
N ILE A 140 14.48 0.72 -5.75
CA ILE A 140 14.63 1.54 -4.56
C ILE A 140 14.46 2.98 -5.00
N THR A 141 13.54 3.70 -4.38
CA THR A 141 13.25 5.09 -4.69
C THR A 141 13.66 5.99 -3.54
N GLU A 142 13.97 7.24 -3.83
CA GLU A 142 14.23 8.22 -2.77
C GLU A 142 12.94 8.61 -2.05
N MET A 143 11.81 8.48 -2.73
CA MET A 143 10.52 8.90 -2.24
C MET A 143 9.39 8.29 -3.06
N VAL A 144 8.33 7.96 -2.39
CA VAL A 144 7.04 7.60 -2.99
C VAL A 144 5.93 8.42 -2.35
N PRO A 145 4.79 8.65 -3.04
CA PRO A 145 3.64 9.31 -2.45
C PRO A 145 3.13 8.55 -1.23
N ILE A 146 2.69 9.27 -0.20
CA ILE A 146 2.17 8.68 1.04
C ILE A 146 0.71 8.27 0.85
N ALA A 147 0.33 7.12 1.38
CA ALA A 147 -1.02 6.57 1.31
C ALA A 147 -1.58 6.61 -0.12
N THR A 148 -0.84 6.02 -1.04
CA THR A 148 -1.19 6.03 -2.45
C THR A 148 -2.47 5.25 -2.72
N GLY A 149 -3.40 5.88 -3.44
CA GLY A 149 -4.58 5.26 -4.02
C GLY A 149 -4.52 5.36 -5.55
N PRO A 150 -3.77 4.49 -6.23
CA PRO A 150 -3.68 4.54 -7.68
C PRO A 150 -4.99 4.12 -8.33
N PHE A 151 -5.20 4.62 -9.52
CA PHE A 151 -6.17 4.03 -10.42
C PHE A 151 -5.60 2.71 -10.96
N VAL A 152 -6.18 1.60 -10.54
CA VAL A 152 -5.76 0.25 -10.90
C VAL A 152 -6.77 -0.35 -11.88
N PRO A 153 -6.54 -0.26 -13.20
CA PRO A 153 -7.51 -0.70 -14.21
C PRO A 153 -7.79 -2.20 -14.12
N ASP A 154 -6.81 -2.98 -13.72
CA ASP A 154 -6.87 -4.44 -13.71
C ASP A 154 -7.13 -5.06 -12.34
N ALA A 155 -7.52 -4.27 -11.34
CA ALA A 155 -7.76 -4.78 -9.98
C ALA A 155 -8.77 -5.94 -9.94
N PHE A 156 -9.80 -5.88 -10.79
CA PHE A 156 -10.93 -6.82 -10.77
C PHE A 156 -11.24 -7.43 -12.13
N THR A 157 -10.35 -7.36 -13.11
CA THR A 157 -10.57 -7.85 -14.47
C THR A 157 -10.20 -9.32 -14.64
N ASN A 158 -9.56 -9.93 -13.66
CA ASN A 158 -9.06 -11.31 -13.74
C ASN A 158 -8.08 -11.52 -14.91
N THR A 159 -7.34 -10.50 -15.29
CA THR A 159 -6.33 -10.59 -16.34
C THR A 159 -5.13 -11.42 -15.89
N SER A 160 -4.51 -12.12 -16.85
CA SER A 160 -3.22 -12.79 -16.64
C SER A 160 -2.02 -11.89 -16.94
N ASP A 161 -2.26 -10.69 -17.47
CA ASP A 161 -1.25 -9.73 -17.89
C ASP A 161 -1.67 -8.32 -17.44
N GLY A 162 -1.26 -7.95 -16.25
CA GLY A 162 -1.62 -6.67 -15.65
C GLY A 162 -0.91 -5.51 -16.32
N ARG A 163 -1.63 -4.45 -16.60
CA ARG A 163 -1.12 -3.27 -17.31
C ARG A 163 -0.33 -2.33 -16.42
N GLY A 164 -0.50 -2.42 -15.10
CA GLY A 164 0.10 -1.50 -14.15
C GLY A 164 -0.71 -0.23 -13.92
N ILE A 165 -0.02 0.85 -13.54
CA ILE A 165 -0.65 2.14 -13.19
C ILE A 165 0.05 3.32 -13.84
N THR A 166 -0.71 4.38 -14.12
CA THR A 166 -0.19 5.64 -14.70
C THR A 166 -0.46 6.86 -13.82
N TRP A 167 -1.40 6.76 -12.89
CA TRP A 167 -1.75 7.86 -11.99
C TRP A 167 -2.50 7.38 -10.77
N GLY A 168 -2.66 8.25 -9.81
CA GLY A 168 -3.47 8.00 -8.63
C GLY A 168 -3.65 9.24 -7.78
N LEU A 169 -4.23 9.03 -6.61
CA LEU A 169 -4.36 10.03 -5.57
C LEU A 169 -3.46 9.67 -4.40
N CYS A 170 -2.97 10.65 -3.70
CA CYS A 170 -2.17 10.43 -2.51
C CYS A 170 -2.56 11.39 -1.39
N HIS A 171 -2.22 10.98 -0.19
CA HIS A 171 -2.38 11.77 0.98
C HIS A 171 -1.28 12.84 1.05
N PHE A 172 -1.67 14.07 1.27
CA PHE A 172 -0.78 15.19 1.37
C PHE A 172 -1.01 15.93 2.68
N VAL A 173 0.00 15.95 3.53
CA VAL A 173 -0.06 16.67 4.79
C VAL A 173 0.69 17.98 4.64
N ASN A 174 0.03 19.09 4.92
CA ASN A 174 0.72 20.37 5.02
C ASN A 174 1.73 20.32 6.18
N ALA A 175 3.00 20.30 5.84
CA ALA A 175 4.10 20.15 6.80
C ALA A 175 4.45 21.46 7.54
N GLY A 176 3.58 22.47 7.47
CA GLY A 176 3.90 23.81 7.93
C GLY A 176 4.24 23.94 9.40
N GLN A 177 3.60 23.20 10.30
CA GLN A 177 3.96 23.18 11.73
C GLN A 177 3.47 21.88 12.38
N TYR A 178 4.36 21.20 13.07
CA TYR A 178 4.01 20.05 13.89
C TYR A 178 3.02 20.46 14.98
N GLY A 179 1.84 19.88 14.97
CA GLY A 179 0.86 19.89 16.07
C GLY A 179 -0.22 20.96 16.03
N VAL A 180 -0.12 21.98 15.19
CA VAL A 180 -1.18 23.02 15.08
C VAL A 180 -1.46 23.31 13.61
N ASN A 181 -2.71 23.20 13.20
CA ASN A 181 -3.19 23.47 11.85
C ASN A 181 -2.69 22.50 10.74
N GLN A 182 -2.38 21.26 11.08
CA GLN A 182 -2.17 20.24 10.07
C GLN A 182 -3.54 19.87 9.45
N HIS A 183 -3.62 19.97 8.15
CA HIS A 183 -4.74 19.44 7.39
C HIS A 183 -4.22 18.58 6.26
N SER A 184 -4.91 17.48 6.05
CA SER A 184 -4.63 16.60 4.92
C SER A 184 -5.39 17.09 3.71
N ILE A 185 -4.71 17.07 2.58
CA ILE A 185 -5.34 17.31 1.28
C ILE A 185 -5.11 16.09 0.40
N LEU A 186 -6.03 15.86 -0.49
CA LEU A 186 -5.91 14.86 -1.53
C LEU A 186 -5.19 15.47 -2.72
N ALA A 187 -4.11 14.85 -3.15
CA ALA A 187 -3.32 15.28 -4.29
C ALA A 187 -3.26 14.18 -5.35
N ARG A 188 -3.21 14.57 -6.62
CA ARG A 188 -2.94 13.64 -7.72
C ARG A 188 -1.43 13.44 -7.86
N PHE A 189 -1.02 12.22 -8.14
CA PHE A 189 0.29 11.89 -8.66
C PHE A 189 0.17 11.20 -10.02
N ASP A 190 1.17 11.38 -10.85
CA ASP A 190 1.34 10.68 -12.12
C ASP A 190 2.63 9.84 -12.05
N CYS A 191 2.64 8.67 -12.70
CA CYS A 191 3.77 7.75 -12.72
C CYS A 191 3.77 6.94 -14.02
N ASP A 192 4.91 6.33 -14.33
CA ASP A 192 5.01 5.31 -15.38
C ASP A 192 5.43 3.98 -14.74
N LEU A 193 4.47 3.35 -14.09
CA LEU A 193 4.56 1.95 -13.64
C LEU A 193 3.57 1.11 -14.46
N SER A 194 3.61 1.29 -15.77
CA SER A 194 2.64 0.75 -16.72
C SER A 194 3.33 0.18 -17.94
N LEU A 195 2.65 -0.74 -18.62
CA LEU A 195 3.00 -1.22 -19.95
C LEU A 195 2.47 -0.31 -21.08
N ASP A 196 1.63 0.67 -20.74
CA ASP A 196 0.91 1.51 -21.70
C ASP A 196 1.60 2.84 -22.01
N VAL A 197 2.49 3.27 -21.13
CA VAL A 197 3.18 4.55 -21.22
C VAL A 197 4.67 4.30 -21.36
N ASP A 198 5.28 4.97 -22.32
CA ASP A 198 6.71 4.94 -22.56
C ASP A 198 7.28 6.36 -22.53
N ASP A 199 7.17 7.02 -21.37
CA ASP A 199 7.72 8.33 -21.13
C ASP A 199 9.01 8.23 -20.33
N PRO A 200 10.18 8.54 -20.94
CA PRO A 200 11.47 8.45 -20.25
C PRO A 200 11.56 9.35 -19.03
N THR A 201 10.85 10.47 -18.99
CA THR A 201 10.88 11.40 -17.86
C THR A 201 10.12 10.85 -16.66
N MET A 202 9.08 10.08 -16.88
CA MET A 202 8.33 9.41 -15.84
C MET A 202 9.05 8.15 -15.35
N LYS A 203 9.66 7.38 -16.25
CA LYS A 203 10.41 6.16 -15.91
C LYS A 203 11.64 6.42 -15.07
N ALA A 204 12.28 7.56 -15.23
CA ALA A 204 13.52 7.87 -14.53
C ALA A 204 13.40 7.82 -13.00
N THR A 205 12.21 8.05 -12.49
CA THR A 205 11.92 8.03 -11.05
C THR A 205 10.89 6.98 -10.63
N GLY A 206 10.30 6.25 -11.59
CA GLY A 206 9.18 5.35 -11.38
C GLY A 206 7.90 6.07 -10.97
N ILE A 207 7.97 6.94 -9.98
CA ILE A 207 6.90 7.85 -9.54
C ILE A 207 7.44 9.26 -9.57
N TRP A 208 6.77 10.12 -10.31
CA TRP A 208 7.23 11.49 -10.52
C TRP A 208 6.27 12.53 -9.95
N GLN A 209 6.82 13.51 -9.22
CA GLN A 209 6.13 14.73 -8.80
C GLN A 209 7.08 15.91 -8.80
N ALA A 210 6.53 17.11 -8.93
CA ALA A 210 7.34 18.32 -8.81
C ALA A 210 8.05 18.38 -7.44
N PRO A 211 9.36 18.68 -7.39
CA PRO A 211 10.14 18.62 -6.15
C PRO A 211 9.57 19.41 -4.98
N ASN A 212 8.95 20.56 -5.24
CA ASN A 212 8.32 21.38 -4.21
C ASN A 212 7.12 20.70 -3.52
N ILE A 213 6.50 19.72 -4.17
CA ILE A 213 5.41 18.94 -3.59
C ILE A 213 5.96 17.97 -2.51
N TYR A 214 7.10 17.37 -2.75
CA TYR A 214 7.72 16.46 -1.80
C TYR A 214 8.04 17.10 -0.46
N PHE A 215 8.45 18.36 -0.45
CA PHE A 215 8.76 19.07 0.79
C PHE A 215 7.59 19.21 1.74
N GLN A 216 6.40 19.04 1.24
CA GLN A 216 5.17 19.19 2.01
C GLN A 216 4.63 17.85 2.55
N GLN A 217 5.22 16.73 2.20
CA GLN A 217 4.74 15.39 2.54
C GLN A 217 5.32 14.82 3.84
N GLY A 218 5.49 15.62 4.87
CA GLY A 218 5.92 15.13 6.17
C GLY A 218 7.36 14.60 6.23
N LEU A 219 8.20 14.96 5.24
CA LEU A 219 9.63 14.64 5.26
C LEU A 219 10.30 15.26 6.47
N ASN A 220 11.24 14.54 7.09
CA ASN A 220 12.10 15.10 8.11
C ASN A 220 13.11 16.09 7.52
N ASN A 221 13.75 16.90 8.36
CA ASN A 221 14.67 17.94 7.89
C ASN A 221 15.86 17.39 7.09
N LEU A 222 16.39 16.23 7.48
CA LEU A 222 17.51 15.59 6.75
C LEU A 222 17.09 15.15 5.34
N GLN A 223 15.89 14.63 5.21
CA GLN A 223 15.36 14.24 3.88
C GLN A 223 15.17 15.47 2.99
N ARG A 224 14.66 16.57 3.53
CA ARG A 224 14.51 17.84 2.81
C ARG A 224 15.84 18.39 2.34
N GLU A 225 16.83 18.49 3.23
CA GLU A 225 18.18 18.94 2.91
C GLU A 225 18.83 18.11 1.81
N ARG A 226 18.66 16.78 1.84
CA ARG A 226 19.19 15.87 0.83
C ARG A 226 18.60 16.18 -0.55
N ILE A 227 17.29 16.35 -0.63
CA ILE A 227 16.61 16.68 -1.89
C ILE A 227 17.02 18.05 -2.41
N GLU A 228 17.11 19.06 -1.54
CA GLU A 228 17.60 20.39 -1.92
C GLU A 228 19.01 20.35 -2.51
N ASN A 229 19.91 19.61 -1.87
CA ASN A 229 21.27 19.49 -2.34
C ASN A 229 21.37 18.77 -3.70
N GLN A 230 20.56 17.73 -3.90
CA GLN A 230 20.49 17.05 -5.21
C GLN A 230 19.94 17.97 -6.30
N ASN A 231 18.87 18.70 -6.03
CA ASN A 231 18.31 19.65 -6.99
C ASN A 231 19.29 20.75 -7.39
N LYS A 232 20.12 21.22 -6.46
CA LYS A 232 21.19 22.18 -6.77
C LYS A 232 22.29 21.60 -7.65
N LEU A 233 22.54 20.31 -7.58
CA LEU A 233 23.52 19.62 -8.45
C LEU A 233 22.98 19.41 -9.88
N LEU A 234 21.68 19.19 -10.02
CA LEU A 234 21.03 18.99 -11.32
C LEU A 234 20.81 20.29 -12.11
N GLN A 235 20.92 21.45 -11.45
CA GLN A 235 20.80 22.78 -12.07
C GLN A 235 22.13 23.37 -12.54
N LYS A 236 23.24 22.67 -12.35
CA LYS A 236 24.58 23.01 -12.83
C LYS A 236 24.96 22.18 -14.05
#